data_818b9937684591cdb84f11a6baa3c774
#
_entry.id   818b9937684591cdb84f11a6baa3c774
#
_cell.length_a   1.000
_cell.length_b   1.000
_cell.length_c   1.000
_cell.angle_alpha   90.00
_cell.angle_beta   90.00
_cell.angle_gamma   90.00
#
_symmetry.space_group_name_H-M   'P 1'
#
loop_
_entity.id
_entity.type
_entity.pdbx_description
1 polymer ?
#
loop_
_entity_poly.entity_id
_entity_poly.type
_entity_poly.pdbx_seq_one_letter_code
_entity_poly.pdbx_strand_id
1 'polypeptide(L)'
;MQSLLTKIMTLIATIGLWSISNADSGYRAVNSCILIDGKTIDDVRVANSKWVGFVNENVEGGDITSHIITSVVGDMTPGKFQFVDSFPTLESWAAHLTAIESIAEGIAIDAEVREAADCNESQLYKAEES
;
A
#
# COMPACT_ATOMS: atom_id res chain seq x y z
N MET A 1 29.10 26.87 -21.84
CA MET A 1 27.76 27.17 -22.34
C MET A 1 26.87 25.98 -22.47
N GLN A 2 27.30 24.92 -23.11
CA GLN A 2 26.50 23.70 -23.26
C GLN A 2 26.14 23.04 -21.93
N SER A 3 27.05 23.02 -20.96
CA SER A 3 26.81 22.42 -19.65
C SER A 3 25.75 23.17 -18.82
N LEU A 4 25.65 24.49 -19.03
CA LEU A 4 24.65 25.31 -18.34
C LEU A 4 23.24 25.09 -18.92
N LEU A 5 23.12 24.99 -20.24
CA LEU A 5 21.86 24.68 -20.92
C LEU A 5 21.35 23.30 -20.54
N THR A 6 22.24 22.31 -20.47
CA THR A 6 21.89 20.96 -20.05
C THR A 6 21.36 20.94 -18.61
N LYS A 7 22.00 21.68 -17.72
CA LYS A 7 21.54 21.81 -16.32
C LYS A 7 20.15 22.46 -16.21
N ILE A 8 19.90 23.48 -17.00
CA ILE A 8 18.59 24.15 -17.02
C ILE A 8 17.50 23.22 -17.53
N MET A 9 17.78 22.47 -18.59
CA MET A 9 16.84 21.48 -19.12
C MET A 9 16.52 20.36 -18.14
N THR A 10 17.53 19.87 -17.41
CA THR A 10 17.35 18.87 -16.38
C THR A 10 16.46 19.37 -15.25
N LEU A 11 16.65 20.62 -14.83
CA LEU A 11 15.84 21.25 -13.80
C LEU A 11 14.37 21.40 -14.24
N ILE A 12 14.13 21.80 -15.48
CA ILE A 12 12.77 21.92 -16.02
C ILE A 12 12.09 20.56 -16.09
N ALA A 13 12.79 19.51 -16.50
CA ALA A 13 12.26 18.15 -16.53
C ALA A 13 11.88 17.65 -15.12
N THR A 14 12.70 17.97 -14.11
CA THR A 14 12.41 17.62 -12.72
C THR A 14 11.17 18.33 -12.19
N ILE A 15 11.00 19.61 -12.50
CA ILE A 15 9.82 20.40 -12.12
C ILE A 15 8.57 19.85 -12.83
N GLY A 16 8.68 19.47 -14.11
CA GLY A 16 7.58 18.89 -14.87
C GLY A 16 7.11 17.55 -14.29
N LEU A 17 8.03 16.70 -13.87
CA LEU A 17 7.70 15.44 -13.19
C LEU A 17 7.00 15.68 -11.84
N TRP A 18 7.43 16.70 -11.12
CA TRP A 18 6.84 17.05 -9.82
C TRP A 18 5.39 17.54 -9.95
N SER A 19 5.07 18.30 -10.98
CA SER A 19 3.72 18.83 -11.21
C SER A 19 2.72 17.75 -11.66
N ILE A 20 3.21 16.59 -12.11
CA ILE A 20 2.36 15.46 -12.52
C ILE A 20 2.05 14.53 -11.34
N SER A 21 2.82 14.59 -10.25
CA SER A 21 2.63 13.80 -9.06
C SER A 21 1.35 14.21 -8.34
N ASN A 22 0.31 13.40 -8.44
CA ASN A 22 -0.98 13.66 -7.81
C ASN A 22 -1.19 12.63 -6.69
N ALA A 23 -0.71 12.99 -5.48
CA ALA A 23 -0.70 12.10 -4.32
C ALA A 23 -2.10 11.79 -3.77
N ASP A 24 -3.11 12.62 -4.12
CA ASP A 24 -4.47 12.54 -3.55
C ASP A 24 -5.44 11.75 -4.41
N SER A 25 -5.02 11.31 -5.58
CA SER A 25 -5.80 10.43 -6.44
C SER A 25 -5.12 9.06 -6.56
N GLY A 26 -5.91 8.05 -6.91
CA GLY A 26 -5.42 6.70 -7.07
C GLY A 26 -6.44 5.68 -6.59
N TYR A 27 -5.95 4.54 -6.15
CA TYR A 27 -6.79 3.42 -5.77
C TYR A 27 -6.54 3.04 -4.32
N ARG A 28 -7.60 2.62 -3.64
CA ARG A 28 -7.57 2.18 -2.24
C ARG A 28 -8.15 0.78 -2.15
N ALA A 29 -7.33 -0.17 -1.76
CA ALA A 29 -7.79 -1.50 -1.41
C ALA A 29 -8.11 -1.50 0.09
N VAL A 30 -9.35 -1.84 0.43
CA VAL A 30 -9.81 -1.90 1.82
C VAL A 30 -10.09 -3.35 2.18
N ASN A 31 -9.35 -3.87 3.14
CA ASN A 31 -9.48 -5.24 3.62
C ASN A 31 -9.99 -5.23 5.05
N SER A 32 -11.16 -5.82 5.28
CA SER A 32 -11.75 -5.91 6.61
C SER A 32 -11.30 -7.18 7.30
N CYS A 33 -10.74 -7.04 8.50
CA CYS A 33 -10.06 -8.11 9.20
C CYS A 33 -10.48 -8.19 10.66
N ILE A 34 -10.23 -9.35 11.24
CA ILE A 34 -10.35 -9.61 12.67
C ILE A 34 -9.06 -10.28 13.16
N LEU A 35 -8.56 -9.85 14.32
CA LEU A 35 -7.38 -10.46 14.93
C LEU A 35 -7.66 -11.92 15.29
N ILE A 36 -6.69 -12.78 15.04
CA ILE A 36 -6.68 -14.16 15.50
C ILE A 36 -6.38 -14.17 17.00
N ASP A 37 -6.99 -15.08 17.73
CA ASP A 37 -6.83 -15.22 19.18
C ASP A 37 -5.35 -15.28 19.56
N GLY A 38 -4.97 -14.45 20.53
CA GLY A 38 -3.60 -14.34 21.02
C GLY A 38 -2.72 -13.38 20.21
N LYS A 39 -3.23 -12.82 19.13
CA LYS A 39 -2.51 -11.82 18.31
C LYS A 39 -2.95 -10.41 18.65
N THR A 40 -2.06 -9.46 18.36
CA THR A 40 -2.26 -8.03 18.64
C THR A 40 -2.15 -7.19 17.38
N ILE A 41 -2.59 -5.95 17.45
CA ILE A 41 -2.38 -4.97 16.36
C ILE A 41 -0.88 -4.76 16.10
N ASP A 42 -0.03 -4.88 17.11
CA ASP A 42 1.42 -4.78 16.91
C ASP A 42 1.96 -5.92 16.07
N ASP A 43 1.44 -7.14 16.25
CA ASP A 43 1.80 -8.28 15.39
C ASP A 43 1.43 -8.01 13.93
N VAL A 44 0.25 -7.45 13.70
CA VAL A 44 -0.23 -7.05 12.38
C VAL A 44 0.65 -5.94 11.80
N ARG A 45 1.00 -4.94 12.61
CA ARG A 45 1.84 -3.82 12.17
C ARG A 45 3.21 -4.27 11.71
N VAL A 46 3.82 -5.23 12.43
CA VAL A 46 5.13 -5.80 12.05
C VAL A 46 5.04 -6.49 10.70
N ALA A 47 4.05 -7.36 10.50
CA ALA A 47 3.86 -8.07 9.24
C ALA A 47 3.54 -7.10 8.09
N ASN A 48 2.69 -6.11 8.34
CA ASN A 48 2.30 -5.12 7.34
C ASN A 48 3.46 -4.21 6.91
N SER A 49 4.36 -3.89 7.83
CA SER A 49 5.58 -3.12 7.49
C SER A 49 6.47 -3.89 6.51
N LYS A 50 6.58 -5.20 6.67
CA LYS A 50 7.28 -6.08 5.72
C LYS A 50 6.59 -6.08 4.37
N TRP A 51 5.26 -6.15 4.36
CA TRP A 51 4.47 -6.09 3.14
C TRP A 51 4.73 -4.79 2.37
N VAL A 52 4.68 -3.65 3.04
CA VAL A 52 4.94 -2.34 2.41
C VAL A 52 6.33 -2.30 1.77
N GLY A 53 7.36 -2.74 2.48
CA GLY A 53 8.72 -2.80 1.94
C GLY A 53 8.80 -3.71 0.72
N PHE A 54 8.21 -4.89 0.81
CA PHE A 54 8.22 -5.88 -0.27
C PHE A 54 7.52 -5.36 -1.54
N VAL A 55 6.31 -4.82 -1.42
CA VAL A 55 5.57 -4.37 -2.61
C VAL A 55 6.24 -3.17 -3.28
N ASN A 56 6.84 -2.26 -2.51
CA ASN A 56 7.55 -1.12 -3.09
C ASN A 56 8.87 -1.53 -3.77
N GLU A 57 9.50 -2.62 -3.36
CA GLU A 57 10.67 -3.17 -4.02
C GLU A 57 10.33 -3.95 -5.30
N ASN A 58 9.17 -4.57 -5.37
CA ASN A 58 8.82 -5.53 -6.42
C ASN A 58 7.76 -5.02 -7.41
N VAL A 59 7.15 -3.88 -7.15
CA VAL A 59 6.16 -3.25 -8.03
C VAL A 59 6.76 -2.02 -8.66
N GLU A 60 6.74 -1.97 -9.99
CA GLU A 60 7.25 -0.83 -10.74
C GLU A 60 6.51 0.46 -10.34
N GLY A 61 7.27 1.53 -10.15
CA GLY A 61 6.76 2.83 -9.72
C GLY A 61 6.65 2.98 -8.20
N GLY A 62 6.53 1.91 -7.46
CA GLY A 62 6.42 1.95 -6.00
C GLY A 62 5.31 2.87 -5.52
N ASP A 63 5.62 3.70 -4.52
CA ASP A 63 4.70 4.70 -3.94
C ASP A 63 3.41 4.10 -3.39
N ILE A 64 3.50 2.88 -2.89
CA ILE A 64 2.41 2.13 -2.27
C ILE A 64 2.50 2.37 -0.77
N THR A 65 1.38 2.74 -0.16
CA THR A 65 1.28 2.95 1.28
C THR A 65 0.20 2.06 1.87
N SER A 66 0.28 1.81 3.17
CA SER A 66 -0.72 1.04 3.88
C SER A 66 -1.00 1.66 5.23
N HIS A 67 -2.26 1.69 5.59
CA HIS A 67 -2.73 2.15 6.89
C HIS A 67 -3.54 1.05 7.55
N ILE A 68 -3.33 0.88 8.85
CA ILE A 68 -4.19 0.06 9.70
C ILE A 68 -5.15 1.03 10.38
N ILE A 69 -6.45 0.83 10.15
CA ILE A 69 -7.47 1.68 10.75
C ILE A 69 -8.32 0.87 11.73
N THR A 70 -8.60 1.47 12.87
CA THR A 70 -9.45 0.91 13.91
C THR A 70 -10.59 1.86 14.20
N SER A 71 -11.73 1.33 14.59
CA SER A 71 -12.90 2.16 14.87
C SER A 71 -12.73 2.92 16.19
N VAL A 72 -13.06 4.20 16.17
CA VAL A 72 -13.13 5.07 17.37
C VAL A 72 -14.57 5.36 17.72
N VAL A 73 -15.43 5.41 16.69
CA VAL A 73 -16.89 5.58 16.82
C VAL A 73 -17.55 4.62 15.83
N GLY A 74 -18.64 4.04 16.21
CA GLY A 74 -19.38 3.10 15.38
C GLY A 74 -19.16 1.65 15.83
N ASP A 75 -18.83 0.77 14.89
CA ASP A 75 -18.62 -0.64 15.18
C ASP A 75 -17.32 -0.84 15.97
N MET A 76 -17.47 -1.12 17.25
CA MET A 76 -16.37 -1.30 18.21
C MET A 76 -16.11 -2.78 18.51
N THR A 77 -16.45 -3.69 17.62
CA THR A 77 -16.19 -5.12 17.80
C THR A 77 -14.72 -5.37 18.14
N PRO A 78 -14.40 -6.07 19.26
CA PRO A 78 -13.02 -6.32 19.65
C PRO A 78 -12.25 -7.07 18.57
N GLY A 79 -11.01 -6.62 18.31
CA GLY A 79 -10.12 -7.21 17.31
C GLY A 79 -10.41 -6.86 15.87
N LYS A 80 -11.47 -6.12 15.60
CA LYS A 80 -11.82 -5.70 14.25
C LYS A 80 -10.98 -4.50 13.81
N PHE A 81 -10.45 -4.58 12.60
CA PHE A 81 -9.68 -3.49 11.99
C PHE A 81 -9.75 -3.60 10.46
N GLN A 82 -9.21 -2.62 9.77
CA GLN A 82 -9.08 -2.65 8.32
C GLN A 82 -7.67 -2.26 7.91
N PHE A 83 -7.19 -2.87 6.83
CA PHE A 83 -6.09 -2.32 6.05
C PHE A 83 -6.65 -1.40 4.98
N VAL A 84 -6.03 -0.24 4.81
CA VAL A 84 -6.27 0.64 3.67
C VAL A 84 -4.96 0.78 2.92
N ASP A 85 -4.85 0.09 1.80
CA ASP A 85 -3.66 0.07 0.97
C ASP A 85 -3.86 1.00 -0.22
N SER A 86 -2.95 1.93 -0.41
CA SER A 86 -3.06 2.97 -1.43
C SER A 86 -2.09 2.70 -2.56
N PHE A 87 -2.63 2.67 -3.78
CA PHE A 87 -1.88 2.42 -5.01
C PHE A 87 -2.01 3.61 -5.96
N PRO A 88 -0.90 4.06 -6.58
CA PRO A 88 -0.99 5.18 -7.53
C PRO A 88 -1.78 4.84 -8.79
N THR A 89 -1.72 3.59 -9.25
CA THR A 89 -2.37 3.14 -10.49
C THR A 89 -3.06 1.80 -10.29
N LEU A 90 -3.99 1.48 -11.18
CA LEU A 90 -4.63 0.17 -11.22
C LEU A 90 -3.61 -0.93 -11.58
N GLU A 91 -2.65 -0.61 -12.43
CA GLU A 91 -1.57 -1.51 -12.81
C GLU A 91 -0.70 -1.88 -11.62
N SER A 92 -0.37 -0.92 -10.74
CA SER A 92 0.41 -1.20 -9.53
C SER A 92 -0.35 -2.10 -8.56
N TRP A 93 -1.66 -1.91 -8.42
CA TRP A 93 -2.51 -2.80 -7.64
C TRP A 93 -2.47 -4.24 -8.20
N ALA A 94 -2.67 -4.41 -9.51
CA ALA A 94 -2.62 -5.71 -10.15
C ALA A 94 -1.23 -6.36 -10.01
N ALA A 95 -0.17 -5.59 -10.19
CA ALA A 95 1.20 -6.08 -10.07
C ALA A 95 1.53 -6.57 -8.66
N HIS A 96 1.01 -5.92 -7.60
CA HIS A 96 1.25 -6.39 -6.25
C HIS A 96 0.63 -7.77 -5.99
N LEU A 97 -0.53 -8.07 -6.54
CA LEU A 97 -1.15 -9.40 -6.42
C LEU A 97 -0.26 -10.48 -7.03
N THR A 98 0.27 -10.22 -8.21
CA THR A 98 1.21 -11.14 -8.87
C THR A 98 2.47 -11.36 -8.04
N ALA A 99 3.06 -10.28 -7.51
CA ALA A 99 4.27 -10.36 -6.70
C ALA A 99 4.06 -11.17 -5.41
N ILE A 100 2.98 -10.94 -4.71
CA ILE A 100 2.64 -11.66 -3.47
C ILE A 100 2.44 -13.16 -3.72
N GLU A 101 1.88 -13.52 -4.86
CA GLU A 101 1.57 -14.92 -5.19
C GLU A 101 2.74 -15.69 -5.78
N SER A 102 3.71 -15.02 -6.40
CA SER A 102 4.76 -15.66 -7.19
C SER A 102 6.17 -15.56 -6.60
N ILE A 103 6.45 -14.58 -5.76
CA ILE A 103 7.77 -14.38 -5.16
C ILE A 103 7.78 -15.00 -3.76
N ALA A 104 8.79 -15.82 -3.46
CA ALA A 104 8.87 -16.58 -2.21
C ALA A 104 8.78 -15.69 -0.96
N GLU A 105 9.44 -14.54 -0.97
CA GLU A 105 9.36 -13.56 0.12
C GLU A 105 7.94 -13.04 0.30
N GLY A 106 7.23 -12.74 -0.78
CA GLY A 106 5.85 -12.29 -0.75
C GLY A 106 4.89 -13.33 -0.19
N ILE A 107 5.06 -14.58 -0.59
CA ILE A 107 4.28 -15.70 -0.08
C ILE A 107 4.47 -15.85 1.44
N ALA A 108 5.71 -15.72 1.93
CA ALA A 108 6.02 -15.80 3.35
C ALA A 108 5.40 -14.65 4.15
N ILE A 109 5.45 -13.43 3.61
CA ILE A 109 4.83 -12.24 4.24
C ILE A 109 3.31 -12.38 4.31
N ASP A 110 2.69 -12.83 3.23
CA ASP A 110 1.24 -13.07 3.20
C ASP A 110 0.83 -14.11 4.25
N ALA A 111 1.60 -15.18 4.41
CA ALA A 111 1.38 -16.18 5.44
C ALA A 111 1.49 -15.58 6.85
N GLU A 112 2.45 -14.70 7.09
CA GLU A 112 2.63 -14.02 8.38
C GLU A 112 1.43 -13.12 8.71
N VAL A 113 0.90 -12.39 7.74
CA VAL A 113 -0.32 -11.58 7.91
C VAL A 113 -1.51 -12.48 8.25
N ARG A 114 -1.67 -13.58 7.55
CA ARG A 114 -2.77 -14.54 7.78
C ARG A 114 -2.70 -15.26 9.13
N GLU A 115 -1.51 -15.42 9.69
CA GLU A 115 -1.34 -15.94 11.05
C GLU A 115 -1.82 -14.96 12.11
N ALA A 116 -1.77 -13.65 11.82
CA ALA A 116 -2.14 -12.61 12.76
C ALA A 116 -3.60 -12.18 12.65
N ALA A 117 -4.19 -12.28 11.46
CA ALA A 117 -5.53 -11.76 11.20
C ALA A 117 -6.26 -12.58 10.13
N ASP A 118 -7.57 -12.66 10.30
CA ASP A 118 -8.49 -13.21 9.30
C ASP A 118 -9.16 -12.06 8.57
N CYS A 119 -8.87 -11.94 7.27
CA CYS A 119 -9.39 -10.88 6.40
C CYS A 119 -10.34 -11.51 5.39
N ASN A 120 -11.63 -11.31 5.56
CA ASN A 120 -12.69 -11.99 4.80
C ASN A 120 -13.45 -11.09 3.82
N GLU A 121 -13.18 -9.80 3.80
CA GLU A 121 -13.75 -8.86 2.84
C GLU A 121 -12.67 -7.98 2.26
N SER A 122 -12.68 -7.84 0.93
CA SER A 122 -11.74 -6.98 0.20
C SER A 122 -12.49 -6.20 -0.86
N GLN A 123 -12.27 -4.90 -0.90
CA GLN A 123 -12.85 -4.02 -1.91
C GLN A 123 -11.79 -3.07 -2.44
N LEU A 124 -11.89 -2.76 -3.72
CA LEU A 124 -11.02 -1.78 -4.36
C LEU A 124 -11.84 -0.56 -4.77
N TYR A 125 -11.39 0.61 -4.31
CA TYR A 125 -12.04 1.89 -4.59
C TYR A 125 -11.13 2.78 -5.41
N LYS A 126 -11.72 3.57 -6.30
CA LYS A 126 -11.05 4.70 -6.90
C LYS A 126 -11.23 5.91 -5.99
N ALA A 127 -10.12 6.55 -5.62
CA ALA A 127 -10.13 7.76 -4.81
C ALA A 127 -9.93 8.98 -5.69
N GLU A 128 -10.78 9.96 -5.54
CA GLU A 128 -10.68 11.23 -6.26
C GLU A 128 -10.77 12.38 -5.26
N GLU A 129 -9.93 13.39 -5.48
CA GLU A 129 -10.00 14.64 -4.72
C GLU A 129 -11.20 15.47 -5.22
N SER A 130 -11.95 16.03 -4.26
CA SER A 130 -13.11 16.88 -4.58
C SER A 130 -12.78 18.36 -4.56
#